data_8e6c97b59f0fc47834480474030076f5
#
_entry.id   8e6c97b59f0fc47834480474030076f5
#
_cell.length_a   1.000
_cell.length_b   1.000
_cell.length_c   1.000
_cell.angle_alpha   90.00
_cell.angle_beta   90.00
_cell.angle_gamma   90.00
#
_symmetry.space_group_name_H-M   'P 1'
#
loop_
_entity.id
_entity.type
_entity.pdbx_description
1 polymer ?
#
loop_
_entity_poly.entity_id
_entity_poly.type
_entity_poly.pdbx_seq_one_letter_code
_entity_poly.pdbx_strand_id
1 'polypeptide(L)'
;MRELTVRLSFTTNCLGDVKKYVKDAGNKRWPVYFMPRMPNGGKIRFQANWWTSSLKYAAKVMNKHLREVNGVSFEVAVDGRTDSNIDHFYKRHFKGNGDESKFVKHEAFFPGDIIGINCVVPGSISDDDFWTLMDYVGRFRGISPYSPTEGYGRFEVVTIRETPARHGSKDISRR
;
A
#
# COMPACT_ATOMS: atom_id res chain seq x y z
N MET A 1 -6.11 12.27 -17.36
CA MET A 1 -5.74 11.80 -16.02
C MET A 1 -6.92 12.08 -15.10
N ARG A 2 -7.27 11.14 -14.23
CA ARG A 2 -8.34 11.27 -13.22
C ARG A 2 -7.74 11.01 -11.86
N GLU A 3 -8.18 11.77 -10.87
CA GLU A 3 -7.82 11.54 -9.47
C GLU A 3 -8.92 10.71 -8.80
N LEU A 4 -8.55 9.58 -8.26
CA LEU A 4 -9.48 8.67 -7.61
C LEU A 4 -9.02 8.40 -6.17
N THR A 5 -9.98 8.16 -5.30
CA THR A 5 -9.76 7.57 -3.97
C THR A 5 -10.23 6.13 -4.00
N VAL A 6 -9.32 5.20 -3.77
CA VAL A 6 -9.60 3.77 -3.64
C VAL A 6 -9.66 3.42 -2.17
N ARG A 7 -10.77 2.85 -1.71
CA ARG A 7 -10.85 2.22 -0.38
C ARG A 7 -10.70 0.73 -0.54
N LEU A 8 -9.85 0.15 0.26
CA LEU A 8 -9.60 -1.28 0.27
C LEU A 8 -9.56 -1.83 1.70
N SER A 9 -9.93 -3.10 1.84
CA SER A 9 -9.86 -3.86 3.09
C SER A 9 -8.85 -4.98 2.92
N PHE A 10 -7.85 -5.04 3.79
CA PHE A 10 -6.86 -6.12 3.73
C PHE A 10 -7.48 -7.47 4.12
N THR A 11 -7.18 -8.49 3.36
CA THR A 11 -7.57 -9.89 3.62
C THR A 11 -6.40 -10.72 4.15
N THR A 12 -5.18 -10.24 3.94
CA THR A 12 -3.96 -10.79 4.55
C THR A 12 -3.11 -9.65 5.11
N ASN A 13 -2.13 -9.96 5.95
CA ASN A 13 -1.25 -8.95 6.51
C ASN A 13 -0.49 -8.21 5.40
N CYS A 14 -0.47 -6.88 5.44
CA CYS A 14 0.36 -6.05 4.56
C CYS A 14 1.55 -5.54 5.37
N LEU A 15 2.76 -6.00 5.03
CA LEU A 15 3.96 -5.79 5.82
C LEU A 15 4.77 -4.60 5.32
N GLY A 16 5.28 -3.79 6.24
CA GLY A 16 6.26 -2.75 5.95
C GLY A 16 7.64 -3.31 5.64
N ASP A 17 8.45 -2.58 4.87
CA ASP A 17 9.79 -2.97 4.43
C ASP A 17 10.90 -1.95 4.75
N VAL A 18 10.56 -0.84 5.39
CA VAL A 18 11.53 0.19 5.77
C VAL A 18 12.28 -0.23 7.02
N LYS A 19 13.48 -0.78 6.85
CA LYS A 19 14.31 -1.29 7.95
C LYS A 19 14.84 -0.17 8.83
N LYS A 20 14.59 -0.27 10.13
CA LYS A 20 15.19 0.56 11.17
C LYS A 20 15.69 -0.32 12.31
N TYR A 21 16.68 0.17 13.05
CA TYR A 21 17.17 -0.51 14.25
C TYR A 21 16.58 0.15 15.49
N VAL A 22 15.87 -0.63 16.28
CA VAL A 22 15.24 -0.20 17.54
C VAL A 22 16.04 -0.80 18.70
N LYS A 23 16.32 0.01 19.72
CA LYS A 23 16.96 -0.46 20.95
C LYS A 23 15.91 -1.03 21.90
N ASP A 24 16.20 -2.17 22.51
CA ASP A 24 15.44 -2.71 23.64
C ASP A 24 15.91 -2.13 24.99
N ALA A 25 15.26 -2.53 26.07
CA ALA A 25 15.62 -2.12 27.43
C ALA A 25 17.05 -2.48 27.83
N GLY A 26 17.69 -3.46 27.17
CA GLY A 26 19.08 -3.88 27.35
C GLY A 26 20.07 -3.20 26.41
N ASN A 27 19.67 -2.11 25.73
CA ASN A 27 20.45 -1.42 24.68
C ASN A 27 20.83 -2.28 23.46
N LYS A 28 20.27 -3.47 23.33
CA LYS A 28 20.49 -4.32 22.16
C LYS A 28 19.69 -3.80 20.97
N ARG A 29 20.32 -3.75 19.79
CA ARG A 29 19.67 -3.25 18.57
C ARG A 29 19.03 -4.39 17.81
N TRP A 30 17.75 -4.23 17.48
CA TRP A 30 16.97 -5.19 16.69
C TRP A 30 16.45 -4.55 15.43
N PRO A 31 16.48 -5.24 14.28
CA PRO A 31 15.85 -4.74 13.08
C PRO A 31 14.33 -4.84 13.21
N VAL A 32 13.66 -3.73 12.90
CA VAL A 32 12.21 -3.65 12.76
C VAL A 32 11.92 -3.02 11.40
N TYR A 33 10.93 -3.54 10.70
CA TYR A 33 10.53 -3.06 9.39
C TYR A 33 9.23 -2.28 9.50
N PHE A 34 9.29 -1.01 9.14
CA PHE A 34 8.17 -0.06 9.22
C PHE A 34 7.48 0.12 7.88
N MET A 35 6.23 0.57 7.92
CA MET A 35 5.55 1.04 6.72
C MET A 35 6.27 2.28 6.17
N PRO A 36 6.39 2.44 4.84
CA PRO A 36 6.97 3.64 4.25
C PRO A 36 6.06 4.85 4.51
N ARG A 37 6.68 6.00 4.78
CA ARG A 37 5.99 7.25 5.13
C ARG A 37 6.50 8.44 4.32
N MET A 38 5.74 9.52 4.38
CA MET A 38 6.19 10.83 3.91
C MET A 38 7.47 11.25 4.66
N PRO A 39 8.35 12.07 4.03
CA PRO A 39 9.62 12.48 4.62
C PRO A 39 9.50 13.15 6.00
N ASN A 40 8.40 13.82 6.27
CA ASN A 40 8.09 14.46 7.55
C ASN A 40 7.57 13.48 8.64
N GLY A 41 7.58 12.18 8.37
CA GLY A 41 7.14 11.15 9.32
C GLY A 41 5.62 11.02 9.50
N GLY A 42 4.83 11.67 8.68
CA GLY A 42 3.36 11.65 8.77
C GLY A 42 2.72 10.41 8.13
N LYS A 43 1.79 10.66 7.21
CA LYS A 43 0.97 9.64 6.56
C LYS A 43 1.78 8.58 5.84
N ILE A 44 1.25 7.36 5.78
CA ILE A 44 1.82 6.26 5.01
C ILE A 44 1.80 6.62 3.53
N ARG A 45 2.94 6.44 2.89
CA ARG A 45 3.12 6.57 1.44
C ARG A 45 3.68 5.27 0.90
N PHE A 46 2.85 4.48 0.27
CA PHE A 46 3.29 3.23 -0.33
C PHE A 46 4.34 3.48 -1.42
N GLN A 47 5.31 2.59 -1.52
CA GLN A 47 6.29 2.66 -2.58
C GLN A 47 5.63 2.35 -3.93
N ALA A 48 5.97 3.15 -4.94
CA ALA A 48 5.35 3.02 -6.27
C ALA A 48 5.51 1.61 -6.87
N ASN A 49 6.63 0.96 -6.63
CA ASN A 49 6.91 -0.37 -7.14
C ASN A 49 5.97 -1.47 -6.57
N TRP A 50 5.42 -1.29 -5.37
CA TRP A 50 4.46 -2.24 -4.81
C TRP A 50 3.19 -2.32 -5.67
N TRP A 51 2.73 -1.16 -6.13
CA TRP A 51 1.55 -1.06 -6.99
C TRP A 51 1.86 -1.36 -8.44
N THR A 52 2.91 -0.74 -8.99
CA THR A 52 3.25 -0.85 -10.41
C THR A 52 3.52 -2.28 -10.82
N SER A 53 4.27 -3.04 -10.02
CA SER A 53 4.57 -4.45 -10.34
C SER A 53 3.31 -5.31 -10.33
N SER A 54 2.41 -5.08 -9.37
CA SER A 54 1.18 -5.85 -9.24
C SER A 54 0.16 -5.50 -10.33
N LEU A 55 0.02 -4.22 -10.67
CA LEU A 55 -0.84 -3.78 -11.79
C LEU A 55 -0.33 -4.29 -13.14
N LYS A 56 0.98 -4.23 -13.39
CA LYS A 56 1.58 -4.79 -14.61
C LYS A 56 1.31 -6.29 -14.74
N TYR A 57 1.42 -7.01 -13.64
CA TYR A 57 1.11 -8.43 -13.62
C TYR A 57 -0.37 -8.68 -13.95
N ALA A 58 -1.30 -7.97 -13.31
CA ALA A 58 -2.73 -8.09 -13.59
C ALA A 58 -3.05 -7.75 -15.05
N ALA A 59 -2.54 -6.63 -15.55
CA ALA A 59 -2.72 -6.19 -16.94
C ALA A 59 -2.21 -7.24 -17.94
N LYS A 60 -1.06 -7.88 -17.66
CA LYS A 60 -0.50 -8.94 -18.49
C LYS A 60 -1.39 -10.19 -18.50
N VAL A 61 -1.83 -10.65 -17.35
CA VAL A 61 -2.70 -11.85 -17.25
C VAL A 61 -4.04 -11.61 -17.94
N MET A 62 -4.61 -10.43 -17.78
CA MET A 62 -5.88 -10.05 -18.37
C MET A 62 -5.77 -9.60 -19.83
N ASN A 63 -4.57 -9.43 -20.35
CA ASN A 63 -4.26 -8.88 -21.67
C ASN A 63 -4.96 -7.52 -21.94
N LYS A 64 -5.00 -6.65 -20.91
CA LYS A 64 -5.63 -5.34 -20.96
C LYS A 64 -4.70 -4.26 -20.41
N HIS A 65 -4.72 -3.08 -21.04
CA HIS A 65 -4.04 -1.87 -20.54
C HIS A 65 -2.55 -2.02 -20.20
N LEU A 66 -1.82 -2.87 -20.95
CA LEU A 66 -0.41 -3.21 -20.68
C LEU A 66 0.53 -1.99 -20.64
N ARG A 67 0.22 -0.94 -21.43
CA ARG A 67 1.01 0.29 -21.50
C ARG A 67 0.48 1.33 -20.52
N GLU A 68 -0.82 1.46 -20.43
CA GLU A 68 -1.53 2.49 -19.67
C GLU A 68 -1.32 2.36 -18.16
N VAL A 69 -1.19 1.12 -17.65
CA VAL A 69 -0.93 0.87 -16.22
C VAL A 69 0.39 1.46 -15.73
N ASN A 70 1.32 1.77 -16.63
CA ASN A 70 2.55 2.49 -16.26
C ASN A 70 2.29 3.94 -15.83
N GLY A 71 1.19 4.53 -16.27
CA GLY A 71 0.78 5.87 -15.90
C GLY A 71 -0.09 5.93 -14.63
N VAL A 72 -0.42 4.79 -14.03
CA VAL A 72 -1.13 4.76 -12.76
C VAL A 72 -0.14 5.02 -11.62
N SER A 73 -0.45 5.99 -10.77
CA SER A 73 0.32 6.27 -9.57
C SER A 73 -0.56 6.24 -8.33
N PHE A 74 -0.01 5.72 -7.25
CA PHE A 74 -0.62 5.71 -5.94
C PHE A 74 0.17 6.63 -5.03
N GLU A 75 -0.54 7.46 -4.29
CA GLU A 75 0.05 8.49 -3.46
C GLU A 75 -0.04 8.12 -1.97
N VAL A 76 -0.50 9.06 -1.19
CA VAL A 76 -0.58 8.96 0.26
C VAL A 76 -1.90 8.34 0.65
N ALA A 77 -1.89 7.45 1.63
CA ALA A 77 -3.09 6.97 2.29
C ALA A 77 -3.81 8.13 2.98
N VAL A 78 -5.14 8.23 2.81
CA VAL A 78 -5.94 9.41 3.17
C VAL A 78 -6.98 9.17 4.25
N ASP A 79 -7.45 7.95 4.41
CA ASP A 79 -8.38 7.57 5.47
C ASP A 79 -8.07 6.18 6.04
N GLY A 80 -8.78 5.77 7.06
CA GLY A 80 -8.52 4.53 7.78
C GLY A 80 -7.28 4.66 8.69
N ARG A 81 -6.54 3.56 8.89
CA ARG A 81 -5.32 3.55 9.70
C ARG A 81 -4.13 4.07 8.91
N THR A 82 -4.03 5.38 8.77
CA THR A 82 -3.04 6.05 7.92
C THR A 82 -2.01 6.87 8.68
N ASP A 83 -2.15 7.01 9.99
CA ASP A 83 -1.30 7.85 10.82
C ASP A 83 0.03 7.18 11.20
N SER A 84 0.86 7.94 11.89
CA SER A 84 2.21 7.52 12.29
C SER A 84 2.24 6.44 13.37
N ASN A 85 1.11 6.16 14.02
CA ASN A 85 1.02 5.29 15.19
C ASN A 85 0.31 3.98 14.86
N ILE A 86 0.88 3.18 13.96
CA ILE A 86 0.46 1.80 13.80
C ILE A 86 1.13 0.98 14.91
N ASP A 87 0.39 0.73 15.99
CA ASP A 87 0.88 -0.08 17.12
C ASP A 87 0.88 -1.60 16.83
N HIS A 88 0.65 -1.97 15.58
CA HIS A 88 0.48 -3.36 15.19
C HIS A 88 1.71 -3.87 14.46
N PHE A 89 2.37 -4.83 15.11
CA PHE A 89 3.52 -5.51 14.56
C PHE A 89 3.24 -6.99 14.33
N TYR A 90 3.49 -7.44 13.12
CA TYR A 90 3.48 -8.85 12.74
C TYR A 90 4.88 -9.45 12.92
N LYS A 91 4.96 -10.64 13.52
CA LYS A 91 6.21 -11.41 13.60
C LYS A 91 6.28 -12.39 12.44
N ARG A 92 7.09 -12.06 11.43
CA ARG A 92 7.36 -12.96 10.33
C ARG A 92 8.47 -13.92 10.70
N HIS A 93 8.20 -15.21 10.58
CA HIS A 93 9.20 -16.26 10.75
C HIS A 93 9.90 -16.54 9.43
N PHE A 94 11.21 -16.75 9.48
CA PHE A 94 11.98 -17.24 8.35
C PHE A 94 13.04 -18.24 8.83
N LYS A 95 13.34 -19.23 7.97
CA LYS A 95 14.45 -20.15 8.23
C LYS A 95 15.76 -19.41 8.00
N GLY A 96 16.57 -19.29 9.05
CA GLY A 96 17.97 -18.87 8.92
C GLY A 96 18.85 -20.00 8.35
N ASN A 97 20.12 -19.72 8.14
CA ASN A 97 21.12 -20.76 7.84
C ASN A 97 21.31 -21.61 9.11
N GLY A 98 20.71 -22.81 9.15
CA GLY A 98 20.69 -23.71 10.30
C GLY A 98 19.27 -23.93 10.86
N ASP A 99 19.16 -24.72 11.93
CA ASP A 99 17.87 -25.10 12.54
C ASP A 99 17.22 -24.00 13.39
N GLU A 100 17.85 -22.82 13.51
CA GLU A 100 17.29 -21.71 14.27
C GLU A 100 16.21 -20.98 13.47
N SER A 101 14.98 -21.04 13.95
CA SER A 101 13.89 -20.20 13.46
C SER A 101 14.10 -18.76 13.95
N LYS A 102 14.37 -17.86 13.03
CA LYS A 102 14.45 -16.42 13.30
C LYS A 102 13.12 -15.74 12.98
N PHE A 103 12.78 -14.74 13.76
CA PHE A 103 11.63 -13.90 13.45
C PHE A 103 12.01 -12.42 13.37
N VAL A 104 11.28 -11.70 12.55
CA VAL A 104 11.46 -10.26 12.34
C VAL A 104 10.13 -9.55 12.59
N LYS A 105 10.18 -8.42 13.26
CA LYS A 105 9.01 -7.57 13.47
C LYS A 105 8.77 -6.68 12.24
N HIS A 106 7.55 -6.70 11.75
CA HIS A 106 7.05 -5.79 10.71
C HIS A 106 5.88 -4.98 11.27
N GLU A 107 5.94 -3.68 11.13
CA GLU A 107 4.72 -2.86 11.19
C GLU A 107 3.80 -3.33 10.05
N ALA A 108 2.51 -3.52 10.33
CA ALA A 108 1.62 -4.16 9.38
C ALA A 108 0.19 -3.64 9.46
N PHE A 109 -0.51 -3.67 8.32
CA PHE A 109 -1.97 -3.75 8.32
C PHE A 109 -2.40 -5.20 8.47
N PHE A 110 -3.46 -5.42 9.24
CA PHE A 110 -4.00 -6.75 9.50
C PHE A 110 -5.26 -7.01 8.65
N PRO A 111 -5.68 -8.28 8.50
CA PRO A 111 -6.97 -8.60 7.90
C PRO A 111 -8.11 -7.82 8.57
N GLY A 112 -8.94 -7.18 7.75
CA GLY A 112 -10.03 -6.32 8.20
C GLY A 112 -9.67 -4.84 8.35
N ASP A 113 -8.39 -4.47 8.37
CA ASP A 113 -7.99 -3.06 8.32
C ASP A 113 -8.41 -2.45 6.98
N ILE A 114 -9.05 -1.27 7.05
CA ILE A 114 -9.50 -0.52 5.86
C ILE A 114 -8.63 0.72 5.71
N ILE A 115 -8.18 0.97 4.50
CA ILE A 115 -7.49 2.22 4.14
C ILE A 115 -8.10 2.83 2.89
N GLY A 116 -8.06 4.16 2.79
CA GLY A 116 -8.27 4.92 1.57
C GLY A 116 -6.94 5.41 1.02
N ILE A 117 -6.76 5.33 -0.26
CA ILE A 117 -5.54 5.77 -0.92
C ILE A 117 -5.87 6.58 -2.18
N ASN A 118 -5.24 7.75 -2.31
CA ASN A 118 -5.36 8.54 -3.52
C ASN A 118 -4.50 7.95 -4.63
N CYS A 119 -5.06 7.93 -5.83
CA CYS A 119 -4.34 7.51 -7.02
C CYS A 119 -4.70 8.39 -8.21
N VAL A 120 -3.79 8.42 -9.18
CA VAL A 120 -3.99 9.07 -10.48
C VAL A 120 -4.03 7.99 -11.55
N VAL A 121 -5.08 8.00 -12.36
CA VAL A 121 -5.33 6.98 -13.38
C VAL A 121 -5.43 7.63 -14.76
N PRO A 122 -4.77 7.08 -15.80
CA PRO A 122 -4.94 7.53 -17.17
C PRO A 122 -6.41 7.47 -17.61
N GLY A 123 -6.87 8.48 -18.34
CA GLY A 123 -8.26 8.53 -18.86
C GLY A 123 -8.61 7.43 -19.85
N SER A 124 -7.61 6.74 -20.41
CA SER A 124 -7.79 5.58 -21.30
C SER A 124 -8.18 4.29 -20.58
N ILE A 125 -8.04 4.23 -19.25
CA ILE A 125 -8.52 3.11 -18.43
C ILE A 125 -9.89 3.50 -17.90
N SER A 126 -10.94 2.76 -18.26
CA SER A 126 -12.29 2.98 -17.74
C SER A 126 -12.38 2.66 -16.24
N ASP A 127 -13.42 3.11 -15.56
CA ASP A 127 -13.63 2.78 -14.13
C ASP A 127 -13.81 1.28 -13.93
N ASP A 128 -14.54 0.61 -14.80
CA ASP A 128 -14.78 -0.83 -14.73
C ASP A 128 -13.50 -1.63 -14.96
N ASP A 129 -12.67 -1.20 -15.91
CA ASP A 129 -11.38 -1.86 -16.16
C ASP A 129 -10.41 -1.61 -14.99
N PHE A 130 -10.41 -0.39 -14.44
CA PHE A 130 -9.57 -0.08 -13.27
C PHE A 130 -10.02 -0.87 -12.04
N TRP A 131 -11.34 -0.96 -11.79
CA TRP A 131 -11.89 -1.83 -10.75
C TRP A 131 -11.44 -3.27 -10.93
N THR A 132 -11.59 -3.80 -12.14
CA THR A 132 -11.25 -5.19 -12.46
C THR A 132 -9.76 -5.48 -12.25
N LEU A 133 -8.88 -4.55 -12.66
CA LEU A 133 -7.44 -4.66 -12.40
C LEU A 133 -7.12 -4.65 -10.90
N MET A 134 -7.74 -3.75 -10.15
CA MET A 134 -7.53 -3.63 -8.70
C MET A 134 -8.05 -4.85 -7.95
N ASP A 135 -9.23 -5.37 -8.32
CA ASP A 135 -9.79 -6.59 -7.74
C ASP A 135 -8.88 -7.80 -7.99
N TYR A 136 -8.36 -7.93 -9.21
CA TYR A 136 -7.38 -8.98 -9.53
C TYR A 136 -6.11 -8.86 -8.70
N VAL A 137 -5.56 -7.65 -8.59
CA VAL A 137 -4.38 -7.40 -7.74
C VAL A 137 -4.67 -7.80 -6.30
N GLY A 138 -5.79 -7.36 -5.75
CA GLY A 138 -6.15 -7.65 -4.36
C GLY A 138 -6.29 -9.14 -4.08
N ARG A 139 -6.98 -9.87 -4.93
CA ARG A 139 -7.26 -11.31 -4.72
C ARG A 139 -6.05 -12.21 -4.96
N PHE A 140 -5.25 -11.93 -5.99
CA PHE A 140 -4.28 -12.89 -6.49
C PHE A 140 -2.82 -12.46 -6.30
N ARG A 141 -2.56 -11.16 -6.18
CA ARG A 141 -1.19 -10.65 -6.12
C ARG A 141 -0.85 -9.98 -4.78
N GLY A 142 -1.67 -9.02 -4.34
CA GLY A 142 -1.37 -8.15 -3.21
C GLY A 142 -0.36 -7.04 -3.54
N ILE A 143 -0.09 -6.18 -2.55
CA ILE A 143 0.76 -4.99 -2.68
C ILE A 143 1.92 -4.94 -1.67
N SER A 144 2.13 -5.97 -0.88
CA SER A 144 3.29 -6.05 -0.01
C SER A 144 4.53 -6.48 -0.80
N PRO A 145 5.74 -6.05 -0.45
CA PRO A 145 6.97 -6.54 -1.07
C PRO A 145 7.13 -8.07 -0.96
N TYR A 146 6.45 -8.67 0.00
CA TYR A 146 6.44 -10.13 0.22
C TYR A 146 5.23 -10.81 -0.43
N SER A 147 4.39 -10.07 -1.16
CA SER A 147 3.15 -10.61 -1.73
C SER A 147 3.35 -11.70 -2.78
N PRO A 148 4.32 -11.60 -3.71
CA PRO A 148 4.43 -12.58 -4.79
C PRO A 148 4.71 -14.00 -4.32
N THR A 149 5.47 -14.15 -3.26
CA THR A 149 5.95 -15.45 -2.78
C THR A 149 5.23 -15.95 -1.53
N GLU A 150 4.79 -15.02 -0.68
CA GLU A 150 4.26 -15.35 0.65
C GLU A 150 2.78 -14.96 0.82
N GLY A 151 2.16 -14.34 -0.19
CA GLY A 151 0.73 -14.00 -0.19
C GLY A 151 0.33 -12.83 0.72
N TYR A 152 1.29 -12.01 1.16
CA TYR A 152 1.02 -10.83 1.97
C TYR A 152 0.43 -9.67 1.16
N GLY A 153 -0.33 -8.80 1.84
CA GLY A 153 -0.87 -7.57 1.25
C GLY A 153 -2.02 -7.79 0.28
N ARG A 154 -2.72 -8.91 0.36
CA ARG A 154 -3.97 -9.13 -0.36
C ARG A 154 -5.08 -8.30 0.23
N PHE A 155 -6.03 -7.89 -0.60
CA PHE A 155 -7.13 -7.01 -0.20
C PHE A 155 -8.36 -7.22 -1.08
N GLU A 156 -9.48 -6.67 -0.62
CA GLU A 156 -10.71 -6.48 -1.38
C GLU A 156 -10.91 -5.00 -1.66
N VAL A 157 -11.38 -4.66 -2.86
CA VAL A 157 -11.77 -3.30 -3.20
C VAL A 157 -13.14 -3.01 -2.61
N VAL A 158 -13.21 -2.03 -1.72
CA VAL A 158 -14.47 -1.62 -1.08
C VAL A 158 -15.18 -0.57 -1.92
N THR A 159 -14.48 0.49 -2.34
CA THR A 159 -15.00 1.53 -3.23
C THR A 159 -13.88 2.15 -4.06
N ILE A 160 -14.24 2.65 -5.24
CA ILE A 160 -13.45 3.58 -6.04
C ILE A 160 -14.33 4.79 -6.31
N ARG A 161 -13.86 6.00 -6.02
CA ARG A 161 -14.58 7.26 -6.22
C ARG A 161 -13.66 8.33 -6.75
N GLU A 162 -14.20 9.26 -7.52
CA GLU A 162 -13.46 10.48 -7.86
C GLU A 162 -13.10 11.23 -6.58
N THR A 163 -11.84 11.65 -6.50
CA THR A 163 -11.38 12.51 -5.42
C THR A 163 -12.04 13.87 -5.61
N PRO A 164 -12.77 14.41 -4.61
CA PRO A 164 -13.34 15.73 -4.72
C PRO A 164 -12.26 16.74 -5.09
N ALA A 165 -12.51 17.55 -6.13
CA ALA A 165 -11.60 18.64 -6.49
C ALA A 165 -11.31 19.44 -5.23
N ARG A 166 -10.04 19.62 -4.90
CA ARG A 166 -9.64 20.54 -3.83
C ARG A 166 -10.14 21.90 -4.26
N HIS A 167 -11.23 22.38 -3.67
CA HIS A 167 -11.63 23.76 -3.78
C HIS A 167 -10.46 24.56 -3.21
N GLY A 168 -9.66 25.12 -4.12
CA GLY A 168 -8.67 26.09 -3.74
C GLY A 168 -9.40 27.19 -2.97
N SER A 169 -9.10 27.34 -1.69
CA SER A 169 -9.44 28.53 -0.96
C SER A 169 -8.72 29.67 -1.68
N LYS A 170 -9.39 30.30 -2.62
CA LYS A 170 -9.05 31.66 -3.02
C LYS A 170 -9.31 32.51 -1.79
N ASP A 171 -8.31 32.62 -0.94
CA ASP A 171 -8.22 33.71 0.02
C ASP A 171 -8.12 34.98 -0.79
N ILE A 172 -9.29 35.53 -1.11
CA ILE A 172 -9.43 36.91 -1.57
C ILE A 172 -9.40 37.73 -0.30
N SER A 173 -8.22 37.92 0.30
CA SER A 173 -7.99 39.02 1.19
C SER A 173 -7.94 40.29 0.35
N ARG A 174 -9.12 40.87 0.09
CA ARG A 174 -9.22 42.26 -0.28
C ARG A 174 -9.11 43.08 1.00
N ARG A 175 -8.04 43.85 1.07
CA ARG A 175 -7.70 45.04 1.86
C ARG A 175 -6.95 44.79 3.15
#